data_c8d249a639e6ed2c1029adbb9f807c0b
#
_entry.id   c8d249a639e6ed2c1029adbb9f807c0b
#
_cell.length_a   1.000
_cell.length_b   1.000
_cell.length_c   1.000
_cell.angle_alpha   90.00
_cell.angle_beta   90.00
_cell.angle_gamma   90.00
#
_symmetry.space_group_name_H-M   'P 1'
#
loop_
_entity.id
_entity.type
_entity.pdbx_description
1 polymer ?
#
loop_
_entity_poly.entity_id
_entity_poly.type
_entity_poly.pdbx_seq_one_letter_code
_entity_poly.pdbx_strand_id
1 'polypeptide(L)'
;MLTFILELTKVQIYNKPKLLARKFIDNFLEILLITFKRASAARFSTIFVLCMKTSKSLRTLLLAVALPFLAALIPILVLTLSSGGNFPRKAHGPFSAWERTVITQSDSVMYVGVVTDPADSLELRAVCRDLSEEELGSELYATLAAKMLATVQSPQQGGVGIAAPQVGLALRIAAIQRLDQPDEPFVVYPNLHILEHLGDTVRGREGCLSIPGKRGIVPRSEGVVIGWTDPRTLQPVTEEIHGFTAIIFQHETDHLDGILYTDRAESVSDDPDWDAERAPFAAQGAYEKPDWRRTR
;
A
#
# COMPACT_ATOMS: atom_id res chain seq x y z
N MET A 1 -12.41 -19.33 -26.99
CA MET A 1 -11.17 -20.13 -26.93
C MET A 1 -11.38 -21.55 -27.50
N LEU A 2 -12.39 -22.32 -27.06
CA LEU A 2 -12.67 -23.65 -27.63
C LEU A 2 -13.04 -23.60 -29.11
N THR A 3 -13.84 -22.61 -29.52
CA THR A 3 -14.24 -22.37 -30.95
C THR A 3 -13.05 -22.04 -31.85
N PHE A 4 -12.08 -21.30 -31.34
CA PHE A 4 -10.86 -20.92 -32.06
C PHE A 4 -9.90 -22.09 -32.28
N ILE A 5 -9.81 -23.01 -31.30
CA ILE A 5 -9.00 -24.23 -31.38
C ILE A 5 -9.63 -25.23 -32.38
N LEU A 6 -10.96 -25.28 -32.46
CA LEU A 6 -11.69 -26.15 -33.40
C LEU A 6 -11.57 -25.66 -34.86
N GLU A 7 -11.45 -24.34 -35.09
CA GLU A 7 -11.22 -23.78 -36.44
C GLU A 7 -9.78 -24.07 -36.92
N LEU A 8 -8.79 -24.06 -36.05
CA LEU A 8 -7.37 -24.35 -36.40
C LEU A 8 -7.16 -25.83 -36.82
N THR A 9 -8.03 -26.75 -36.38
CA THR A 9 -7.96 -28.17 -36.80
C THR A 9 -8.59 -28.47 -38.14
N LYS A 10 -9.35 -27.52 -38.74
CA LYS A 10 -9.99 -27.65 -40.07
C LYS A 10 -9.17 -27.14 -41.23
N VAL A 11 -8.01 -26.47 -40.97
CA VAL A 11 -7.15 -25.95 -42.05
C VAL A 11 -6.31 -27.10 -42.59
N GLN A 12 -6.70 -27.57 -43.79
CA GLN A 12 -5.90 -28.52 -44.58
C GLN A 12 -4.55 -27.90 -44.97
N ILE A 13 -3.49 -28.62 -44.61
CA ILE A 13 -2.09 -28.23 -44.83
C ILE A 13 -1.78 -28.36 -46.34
N TYR A 14 -1.72 -27.24 -47.06
CA TYR A 14 -1.09 -27.15 -48.34
C TYR A 14 -0.08 -26.00 -48.40
N ASN A 15 1.20 -26.39 -48.47
CA ASN A 15 2.35 -25.64 -49.06
C ASN A 15 2.77 -24.25 -48.50
N LYS A 16 2.82 -23.98 -47.19
CA LYS A 16 3.77 -22.98 -46.64
C LYS A 16 4.03 -23.20 -45.14
N PRO A 17 4.90 -24.12 -44.72
CA PRO A 17 5.07 -24.45 -43.31
C PRO A 17 5.69 -23.32 -42.46
N LYS A 18 6.52 -22.44 -43.05
CA LYS A 18 7.20 -21.36 -42.27
C LYS A 18 6.27 -20.18 -41.90
N LEU A 19 5.29 -19.87 -42.75
CA LEU A 19 4.36 -18.76 -42.47
C LEU A 19 3.28 -19.15 -41.46
N LEU A 20 2.85 -20.42 -41.46
CA LEU A 20 1.92 -20.96 -40.46
C LEU A 20 2.58 -21.07 -39.10
N ALA A 21 3.84 -21.51 -39.04
CA ALA A 21 4.61 -21.61 -37.79
C ALA A 21 4.81 -20.24 -37.16
N ARG A 22 5.08 -19.21 -37.95
CA ARG A 22 5.25 -17.84 -37.44
C ARG A 22 3.96 -17.24 -36.91
N LYS A 23 2.86 -17.35 -37.62
CA LYS A 23 1.52 -16.92 -37.13
C LYS A 23 1.06 -17.70 -35.88
N PHE A 24 1.40 -18.99 -35.81
CA PHE A 24 1.11 -19.79 -34.61
C PHE A 24 1.91 -19.34 -33.42
N ILE A 25 3.22 -19.03 -33.59
CA ILE A 25 4.11 -18.53 -32.54
C ILE A 25 3.61 -17.15 -32.06
N ASP A 26 3.29 -16.24 -32.96
CA ASP A 26 2.83 -14.89 -32.64
C ASP A 26 1.51 -14.92 -31.86
N ASN A 27 0.52 -15.70 -32.30
CA ASN A 27 -0.75 -15.88 -31.58
C ASN A 27 -0.58 -16.64 -30.26
N PHE A 28 0.34 -17.61 -30.18
CA PHE A 28 0.63 -18.32 -28.93
C PHE A 28 1.28 -17.41 -27.88
N LEU A 29 2.21 -16.55 -28.32
CA LEU A 29 2.84 -15.56 -27.44
C LEU A 29 1.82 -14.54 -26.92
N GLU A 30 0.90 -14.10 -27.76
CA GLU A 30 -0.16 -13.16 -27.35
C GLU A 30 -1.12 -13.80 -26.32
N ILE A 31 -1.54 -15.06 -26.56
CA ILE A 31 -2.36 -15.82 -25.61
C ILE A 31 -1.61 -16.07 -24.30
N LEU A 32 -0.30 -16.36 -24.35
CA LEU A 32 0.54 -16.57 -23.19
C LEU A 32 0.66 -15.26 -22.38
N LEU A 33 0.87 -14.13 -23.03
CA LEU A 33 0.96 -12.81 -22.39
C LEU A 33 -0.36 -12.41 -21.71
N ILE A 34 -1.48 -12.66 -22.37
CA ILE A 34 -2.83 -12.38 -21.83
C ILE A 34 -3.13 -13.31 -20.63
N THR A 35 -2.70 -14.58 -20.74
CA THR A 35 -2.93 -15.57 -19.67
C THR A 35 -2.02 -15.30 -18.47
N PHE A 36 -0.79 -14.84 -18.71
CA PHE A 36 0.17 -14.49 -17.66
C PHE A 36 -0.27 -13.26 -16.85
N LYS A 37 -0.94 -12.29 -17.47
CA LYS A 37 -1.52 -11.11 -16.79
C LYS A 37 -2.74 -11.44 -15.91
N ARG A 38 -3.33 -12.65 -16.00
CA ARG A 38 -4.60 -13.01 -15.34
C ARG A 38 -4.63 -14.36 -14.61
N ALA A 39 -3.50 -15.04 -14.41
CA ALA A 39 -3.52 -16.44 -13.96
C ALA A 39 -3.15 -16.65 -12.49
N SER A 40 -4.07 -17.32 -11.76
CA SER A 40 -3.73 -18.12 -10.58
C SER A 40 -3.28 -19.53 -11.00
N ALA A 41 -2.45 -20.20 -10.16
CA ALA A 41 -1.84 -21.52 -10.41
C ALA A 41 -2.82 -22.64 -10.84
N ALA A 42 -4.11 -22.55 -10.46
CA ALA A 42 -5.15 -23.52 -10.79
C ALA A 42 -5.47 -23.61 -12.30
N ARG A 43 -5.21 -22.58 -13.09
CA ARG A 43 -5.50 -22.56 -14.54
C ARG A 43 -4.42 -23.23 -15.40
N PHE A 44 -3.19 -23.33 -14.88
CA PHE A 44 -2.08 -24.01 -15.57
C PHE A 44 -2.30 -25.53 -15.69
N SER A 45 -2.86 -26.15 -14.65
CA SER A 45 -3.17 -27.58 -14.64
C SER A 45 -4.18 -27.96 -15.73
N THR A 46 -5.18 -27.12 -15.98
CA THR A 46 -6.23 -27.38 -16.97
C THR A 46 -5.71 -27.34 -18.41
N ILE A 47 -4.79 -26.42 -18.71
CA ILE A 47 -4.17 -26.29 -20.05
C ILE A 47 -3.25 -27.48 -20.33
N PHE A 48 -2.51 -27.94 -19.33
CA PHE A 48 -1.62 -29.09 -19.45
C PHE A 48 -2.39 -30.39 -19.73
N VAL A 49 -3.51 -30.61 -19.03
CA VAL A 49 -4.40 -31.78 -19.24
C VAL A 49 -5.04 -31.75 -20.63
N LEU A 50 -5.39 -30.57 -21.18
CA LEU A 50 -5.93 -30.44 -22.54
C LEU A 50 -4.89 -30.78 -23.60
N CYS A 51 -3.62 -30.40 -23.39
CA CYS A 51 -2.52 -30.71 -24.30
C CYS A 51 -2.22 -32.22 -24.41
N MET A 52 -2.47 -32.97 -23.34
CA MET A 52 -2.27 -34.43 -23.30
C MET A 52 -3.29 -35.24 -24.12
N LYS A 53 -4.37 -34.62 -24.59
CA LYS A 53 -5.42 -35.27 -25.43
C LYS A 53 -5.23 -35.10 -26.93
N THR A 54 -4.14 -34.47 -27.37
CA THR A 54 -3.85 -34.24 -28.81
C THR A 54 -3.06 -35.41 -29.46
N SER A 55 -2.93 -35.41 -30.80
CA SER A 55 -2.22 -36.45 -31.55
C SER A 55 -0.73 -36.55 -31.17
N LYS A 56 -0.11 -37.75 -31.33
CA LYS A 56 1.30 -37.98 -30.95
C LYS A 56 2.27 -36.99 -31.59
N SER A 57 2.10 -36.62 -32.84
CA SER A 57 2.97 -35.67 -33.54
C SER A 57 2.88 -34.23 -33.00
N LEU A 58 1.67 -33.81 -32.61
CA LEU A 58 1.45 -32.48 -32.03
C LEU A 58 1.99 -32.41 -30.59
N ARG A 59 1.92 -33.52 -29.84
CA ARG A 59 2.54 -33.63 -28.49
C ARG A 59 4.05 -33.46 -28.56
N THR A 60 4.72 -34.12 -29.53
CA THR A 60 6.18 -34.05 -29.69
C THR A 60 6.62 -32.63 -30.06
N LEU A 61 5.87 -31.93 -30.92
CA LEU A 61 6.15 -30.56 -31.30
C LEU A 61 5.94 -29.58 -30.12
N LEU A 62 4.82 -29.76 -29.38
CA LEU A 62 4.51 -28.92 -28.20
C LEU A 62 5.53 -29.13 -27.07
N LEU A 63 5.98 -30.37 -26.84
CA LEU A 63 7.03 -30.67 -25.86
C LEU A 63 8.38 -30.14 -26.28
N ALA A 64 8.74 -30.23 -27.55
CA ALA A 64 10.01 -29.73 -28.07
C ALA A 64 10.11 -28.17 -27.99
N VAL A 65 9.00 -27.48 -28.06
CA VAL A 65 8.96 -25.99 -27.96
C VAL A 65 8.71 -25.54 -26.52
N ALA A 66 7.82 -26.18 -25.77
CA ALA A 66 7.44 -25.77 -24.44
C ALA A 66 8.48 -26.08 -23.35
N LEU A 67 9.19 -27.22 -23.45
CA LEU A 67 10.20 -27.60 -22.46
C LEU A 67 11.38 -26.64 -22.35
N PRO A 68 12.02 -26.16 -23.43
CA PRO A 68 13.10 -25.18 -23.32
C PRO A 68 12.58 -23.83 -22.83
N PHE A 69 11.35 -23.42 -23.18
CA PHE A 69 10.74 -22.20 -22.62
C PHE A 69 10.42 -22.31 -21.14
N LEU A 70 9.87 -23.45 -20.67
CA LEU A 70 9.69 -23.70 -19.25
C LEU A 70 11.02 -23.74 -18.50
N ALA A 71 12.04 -24.38 -19.07
CA ALA A 71 13.38 -24.43 -18.46
C ALA A 71 14.04 -23.06 -18.36
N ALA A 72 13.75 -22.13 -19.28
CA ALA A 72 14.21 -20.74 -19.21
C ALA A 72 13.37 -19.88 -18.26
N LEU A 73 12.06 -20.17 -18.10
CA LEU A 73 11.16 -19.43 -17.23
C LEU A 73 11.24 -19.84 -15.75
N ILE A 74 11.56 -21.11 -15.46
CA ILE A 74 11.69 -21.59 -14.08
C ILE A 74 12.77 -20.82 -13.30
N PRO A 75 14.00 -20.56 -13.81
CA PRO A 75 14.96 -19.73 -13.11
C PRO A 75 14.50 -18.29 -12.89
N ILE A 76 13.81 -17.70 -13.88
CA ILE A 76 13.25 -16.35 -13.77
C ILE A 76 12.13 -16.32 -12.72
N LEU A 77 11.26 -17.33 -12.71
CA LEU A 77 10.19 -17.45 -11.72
C LEU A 77 10.72 -17.76 -10.32
N VAL A 78 11.77 -18.59 -10.21
CA VAL A 78 12.47 -18.86 -8.94
C VAL A 78 13.22 -17.62 -8.46
N LEU A 79 13.84 -16.85 -9.33
CA LEU A 79 14.45 -15.55 -9.00
C LEU A 79 13.41 -14.50 -8.60
N THR A 80 12.21 -14.50 -9.18
CA THR A 80 11.12 -13.59 -8.81
C THR A 80 10.36 -14.03 -7.56
N LEU A 81 10.31 -15.33 -7.26
CA LEU A 81 9.68 -15.88 -6.06
C LEU A 81 10.64 -15.93 -4.86
N SER A 82 11.96 -16.04 -5.09
CA SER A 82 12.98 -15.94 -4.04
C SER A 82 13.40 -14.50 -3.75
N SER A 83 13.18 -13.57 -4.66
CA SER A 83 13.10 -12.14 -4.34
C SER A 83 11.71 -11.90 -3.79
N GLY A 84 11.49 -12.16 -2.51
CA GLY A 84 10.34 -11.63 -1.78
C GLY A 84 10.15 -10.18 -2.21
N GLY A 85 8.95 -9.80 -2.66
CA GLY A 85 8.62 -8.60 -3.41
C GLY A 85 9.59 -7.45 -3.21
N ASN A 86 10.61 -7.37 -4.04
CA ASN A 86 11.47 -6.20 -4.12
C ASN A 86 10.62 -5.09 -4.75
N PHE A 87 9.84 -4.39 -3.92
CA PHE A 87 9.53 -3.01 -4.23
C PHE A 87 10.87 -2.33 -4.54
N PRO A 88 10.97 -1.50 -5.59
CA PRO A 88 12.20 -0.76 -5.87
C PRO A 88 12.49 0.13 -4.67
N ARG A 89 13.25 -0.39 -3.70
CA ARG A 89 13.78 0.39 -2.59
C ARG A 89 14.80 1.34 -3.21
N LYS A 90 14.39 2.56 -3.53
CA LYS A 90 15.35 3.65 -3.63
C LYS A 90 15.99 3.73 -2.25
N ALA A 91 17.25 3.33 -2.16
CA ALA A 91 18.05 3.55 -0.96
C ALA A 91 18.09 5.07 -0.73
N HIS A 92 17.23 5.54 0.15
CA HIS A 92 17.30 6.90 0.66
C HIS A 92 18.42 6.90 1.70
N GLY A 93 19.28 7.92 1.67
CA GLY A 93 20.30 8.12 2.69
C GLY A 93 19.66 8.40 4.07
N PRO A 94 20.50 8.62 5.11
CA PRO A 94 20.00 8.88 6.46
C PRO A 94 19.05 10.09 6.49
N PHE A 95 18.22 10.19 7.53
CA PHE A 95 17.29 11.30 7.74
C PHE A 95 17.88 12.65 7.33
N SER A 96 17.14 13.42 6.56
CA SER A 96 17.53 14.77 6.15
C SER A 96 17.69 15.71 7.35
N ALA A 97 18.33 16.85 7.16
CA ALA A 97 18.49 17.85 8.22
C ALA A 97 17.13 18.31 8.77
N TRP A 98 16.13 18.47 7.90
CA TRP A 98 14.77 18.84 8.31
C TRP A 98 14.09 17.73 9.12
N GLU A 99 14.11 16.49 8.65
CA GLU A 99 13.54 15.36 9.39
C GLU A 99 14.15 15.23 10.77
N ARG A 100 15.48 15.37 10.90
CA ARG A 100 16.16 15.38 12.20
C ARG A 100 15.64 16.53 13.09
N THR A 101 15.51 17.72 12.52
CA THR A 101 15.01 18.90 13.25
C THR A 101 13.60 18.62 13.78
N VAL A 102 12.69 18.15 12.94
CA VAL A 102 11.32 17.83 13.37
C VAL A 102 11.33 16.79 14.48
N ILE A 103 12.11 15.70 14.34
CA ILE A 103 12.15 14.62 15.32
C ILE A 103 12.74 15.11 16.66
N THR A 104 13.80 15.93 16.63
CA THR A 104 14.52 16.34 17.85
C THR A 104 13.91 17.53 18.55
N GLN A 105 13.39 18.51 17.81
CA GLN A 105 12.84 19.75 18.36
C GLN A 105 11.38 19.66 18.80
N SER A 106 10.62 18.68 18.31
CA SER A 106 9.24 18.45 18.74
C SER A 106 9.21 18.00 20.20
N ASP A 107 8.16 18.39 20.91
CA ASP A 107 7.80 17.85 22.23
C ASP A 107 7.43 16.37 22.16
N SER A 108 7.15 15.74 23.29
CA SER A 108 6.66 14.36 23.35
C SER A 108 5.32 14.20 22.61
N VAL A 109 4.42 15.17 22.74
CA VAL A 109 3.21 15.33 21.91
C VAL A 109 3.55 16.30 20.80
N MET A 110 3.59 15.79 19.57
CA MET A 110 4.00 16.58 18.40
C MET A 110 2.86 17.49 17.93
N TYR A 111 3.23 18.64 17.35
CA TYR A 111 2.26 19.46 16.63
C TYR A 111 1.68 18.71 15.44
N VAL A 112 0.35 18.70 15.32
CA VAL A 112 -0.38 18.12 14.18
C VAL A 112 -0.74 19.23 13.20
N GLY A 113 -0.18 19.16 12.01
CA GLY A 113 -0.42 20.13 10.94
C GLY A 113 -1.85 20.07 10.41
N VAL A 114 -2.37 21.21 9.97
CA VAL A 114 -3.76 21.36 9.53
C VAL A 114 -3.85 21.91 8.10
N VAL A 115 -4.86 21.53 7.35
CA VAL A 115 -5.07 21.96 5.95
C VAL A 115 -5.30 23.46 5.79
N THR A 116 -5.68 24.15 6.85
CA THR A 116 -5.90 25.60 6.86
C THR A 116 -4.61 26.42 6.93
N ASP A 117 -3.49 25.79 7.33
CA ASP A 117 -2.14 26.38 7.22
C ASP A 117 -1.52 25.97 5.87
N PRO A 118 -1.10 26.93 5.01
CA PRO A 118 -0.57 26.61 3.69
C PRO A 118 0.70 25.74 3.71
N ALA A 119 1.59 25.91 4.69
CA ALA A 119 2.81 25.12 4.80
C ALA A 119 2.51 23.68 5.24
N ASP A 120 1.62 23.51 6.22
CA ASP A 120 1.18 22.17 6.68
C ASP A 120 0.42 21.46 5.56
N SER A 121 -0.41 22.19 4.79
CA SER A 121 -1.13 21.63 3.65
C SER A 121 -0.19 21.05 2.60
N LEU A 122 0.96 21.68 2.34
CA LEU A 122 1.99 21.13 1.43
C LEU A 122 2.61 19.85 1.99
N GLU A 123 2.86 19.78 3.30
CA GLU A 123 3.40 18.58 3.96
C GLU A 123 2.38 17.43 3.93
N LEU A 124 1.10 17.72 4.19
CA LEU A 124 0.00 16.75 4.14
C LEU A 124 -0.26 16.20 2.73
N ARG A 125 0.13 16.92 1.68
CA ARG A 125 0.00 16.50 0.28
C ARG A 125 1.26 15.85 -0.29
N ALA A 126 2.30 15.72 0.51
CA ALA A 126 3.54 15.09 0.05
C ALA A 126 3.37 13.57 -0.03
N VAL A 127 3.87 12.96 -1.13
CA VAL A 127 4.01 11.51 -1.21
C VAL A 127 5.20 11.07 -0.35
N CYS A 128 4.95 10.21 0.60
CA CYS A 128 5.93 9.76 1.58
C CYS A 128 6.90 8.74 0.98
N ARG A 129 8.17 8.82 1.40
CA ARG A 129 9.19 7.84 1.09
C ARG A 129 9.25 6.72 2.14
N ASP A 130 9.69 5.56 1.73
CA ASP A 130 10.07 4.49 2.66
C ASP A 130 11.31 4.88 3.46
N LEU A 131 11.43 4.31 4.66
CA LEU A 131 12.63 4.37 5.50
C LEU A 131 13.60 3.27 5.09
N SER A 132 14.90 3.59 5.11
CA SER A 132 15.96 2.61 4.96
C SER A 132 16.12 1.73 6.21
N GLU A 133 16.83 0.60 6.06
CA GLU A 133 17.18 -0.26 7.20
C GLU A 133 18.04 0.47 8.24
N GLU A 134 18.94 1.37 7.78
CA GLU A 134 19.76 2.20 8.64
C GLU A 134 18.90 3.17 9.47
N GLU A 135 17.91 3.80 8.84
CA GLU A 135 16.96 4.68 9.54
C GLU A 135 16.12 3.92 10.55
N LEU A 136 15.57 2.76 10.17
CA LEU A 136 14.77 1.91 11.06
C LEU A 136 15.56 1.40 12.27
N GLY A 137 16.86 1.16 12.13
CA GLY A 137 17.76 0.77 13.24
C GLY A 137 18.25 1.93 14.10
N SER A 138 17.89 3.18 13.80
CA SER A 138 18.42 4.36 14.47
C SER A 138 17.64 4.78 15.73
N GLU A 139 18.31 5.49 16.65
CA GLU A 139 17.64 6.13 17.81
C GLU A 139 16.65 7.22 17.37
N LEU A 140 16.86 7.85 16.21
CA LEU A 140 15.93 8.84 15.67
C LEU A 140 14.60 8.19 15.29
N TYR A 141 14.62 7.03 14.67
CA TYR A 141 13.39 6.29 14.40
C TYR A 141 12.67 5.91 15.70
N ALA A 142 13.38 5.37 16.67
CA ALA A 142 12.80 5.01 17.97
C ALA A 142 12.16 6.23 18.66
N THR A 143 12.83 7.39 18.59
CA THR A 143 12.32 8.66 19.11
C THR A 143 11.06 9.12 18.38
N LEU A 144 11.06 9.06 17.03
CA LEU A 144 9.91 9.42 16.22
C LEU A 144 8.72 8.50 16.53
N ALA A 145 8.92 7.20 16.54
CA ALA A 145 7.88 6.22 16.83
C ALA A 145 7.23 6.47 18.22
N ALA A 146 8.06 6.74 19.23
CA ALA A 146 7.58 7.06 20.59
C ALA A 146 6.77 8.36 20.62
N LYS A 147 7.23 9.41 19.92
CA LYS A 147 6.52 10.70 19.83
C LYS A 147 5.21 10.60 19.05
N MET A 148 5.16 9.84 17.95
CA MET A 148 3.92 9.61 17.21
C MET A 148 2.89 8.87 18.07
N LEU A 149 3.32 7.83 18.81
CA LEU A 149 2.46 7.13 19.77
C LEU A 149 1.94 8.08 20.86
N ALA A 150 2.82 8.85 21.50
CA ALA A 150 2.42 9.83 22.51
C ALA A 150 1.45 10.88 21.96
N THR A 151 1.61 11.25 20.68
CA THR A 151 0.73 12.23 20.03
C THR A 151 -0.66 11.67 19.82
N VAL A 152 -0.80 10.49 19.16
CA VAL A 152 -2.10 9.91 18.86
C VAL A 152 -2.87 9.49 20.11
N GLN A 153 -2.16 9.03 21.14
CA GLN A 153 -2.74 8.64 22.45
C GLN A 153 -3.04 9.83 23.36
N SER A 154 -2.55 11.01 23.02
CA SER A 154 -2.78 12.20 23.83
C SER A 154 -4.27 12.52 23.90
N PRO A 155 -4.82 12.81 25.09
CA PRO A 155 -6.22 13.27 25.22
C PRO A 155 -6.51 14.52 24.39
N GLN A 156 -5.50 15.31 24.05
CA GLN A 156 -5.63 16.49 23.18
C GLN A 156 -6.03 16.13 21.76
N GLN A 157 -5.58 14.98 21.27
CA GLN A 157 -5.84 14.56 19.88
C GLN A 157 -7.06 13.62 19.79
N GLY A 158 -7.17 12.64 20.69
CA GLY A 158 -8.30 11.69 20.72
C GLY A 158 -8.44 10.88 19.42
N GLY A 159 -7.32 10.59 18.74
CA GLY A 159 -7.31 9.87 17.48
C GLY A 159 -7.12 8.37 17.63
N VAL A 160 -7.55 7.61 16.62
CA VAL A 160 -7.30 6.16 16.50
C VAL A 160 -6.16 5.84 15.53
N GLY A 161 -5.65 6.84 14.82
CA GLY A 161 -4.52 6.76 13.91
C GLY A 161 -3.86 8.12 13.68
N ILE A 162 -2.58 8.10 13.28
CA ILE A 162 -1.81 9.27 12.86
C ILE A 162 -0.71 8.84 11.90
N ALA A 163 -0.54 9.58 10.81
CA ALA A 163 0.50 9.38 9.82
C ALA A 163 1.60 10.46 9.93
N ALA A 164 2.83 10.13 9.54
CA ALA A 164 3.98 11.02 9.66
C ALA A 164 3.83 12.37 8.93
N PRO A 165 3.16 12.51 7.76
CA PRO A 165 2.93 13.82 7.15
C PRO A 165 2.09 14.75 8.03
N GLN A 166 1.22 14.23 8.89
CA GLN A 166 0.47 15.05 9.84
C GLN A 166 1.37 15.71 10.90
N VAL A 167 2.53 15.14 11.17
CA VAL A 167 3.53 15.74 12.06
C VAL A 167 4.70 16.39 11.32
N GLY A 168 4.55 16.61 10.00
CA GLY A 168 5.49 17.36 9.17
C GLY A 168 6.65 16.55 8.60
N LEU A 169 6.45 15.24 8.42
CA LEU A 169 7.47 14.32 7.91
C LEU A 169 6.93 13.51 6.73
N ALA A 170 7.50 13.68 5.54
CA ALA A 170 7.15 12.90 4.36
C ALA A 170 7.78 11.48 4.42
N LEU A 171 7.53 10.78 5.51
CA LEU A 171 8.01 9.42 5.81
C LEU A 171 6.83 8.44 5.84
N ARG A 172 7.03 7.25 5.31
CA ARG A 172 6.00 6.23 5.25
C ARG A 172 5.87 5.49 6.60
N ILE A 173 5.32 6.19 7.59
CA ILE A 173 5.07 5.68 8.93
C ILE A 173 3.67 6.09 9.37
N ALA A 174 2.93 5.16 9.98
CA ALA A 174 1.68 5.44 10.68
C ALA A 174 1.68 4.76 12.05
N ALA A 175 1.04 5.40 13.04
CA ALA A 175 0.70 4.79 14.33
C ALA A 175 -0.82 4.58 14.37
N ILE A 176 -1.26 3.34 14.59
CA ILE A 176 -2.66 2.91 14.42
C ILE A 176 -3.10 2.10 15.63
N GLN A 177 -4.30 2.36 16.14
CA GLN A 177 -4.96 1.56 17.16
C GLN A 177 -5.53 0.29 16.55
N ARG A 178 -5.12 -0.86 17.08
CA ARG A 178 -5.56 -2.19 16.64
C ARG A 178 -6.83 -2.61 17.38
N LEU A 179 -7.96 -1.99 16.98
CA LEU A 179 -9.28 -2.28 17.56
C LEU A 179 -9.77 -3.71 17.28
N ASP A 180 -9.10 -4.42 16.37
CA ASP A 180 -9.31 -5.82 16.02
C ASP A 180 -8.51 -6.79 16.92
N GLN A 181 -7.66 -6.28 17.81
CA GLN A 181 -6.84 -7.09 18.72
C GLN A 181 -7.27 -6.92 20.17
N PRO A 182 -7.02 -7.93 21.05
CA PRO A 182 -7.19 -7.78 22.48
C PRO A 182 -6.39 -6.57 23.01
N ASP A 183 -6.95 -5.87 24.00
CA ASP A 183 -6.38 -4.66 24.61
C ASP A 183 -6.21 -3.47 23.67
N GLU A 184 -6.65 -3.57 22.41
CA GLU A 184 -6.69 -2.51 21.41
C GLU A 184 -5.40 -1.68 21.34
N PRO A 185 -4.20 -2.32 21.20
CA PRO A 185 -2.93 -1.63 21.31
C PRO A 185 -2.71 -0.66 20.15
N PHE A 186 -1.99 0.44 20.43
CA PHE A 186 -1.42 1.26 19.36
C PHE A 186 -0.10 0.66 18.88
N VAL A 187 0.04 0.53 17.55
CA VAL A 187 1.22 -0.05 16.90
C VAL A 187 1.74 0.89 15.82
N VAL A 188 3.06 1.01 15.70
CA VAL A 188 3.72 1.81 14.65
C VAL A 188 4.09 0.93 13.48
N TYR A 189 3.70 1.34 12.29
CA TYR A 189 3.88 0.64 11.02
C TYR A 189 4.80 1.43 10.08
N PRO A 190 6.12 1.20 10.09
CA PRO A 190 7.02 1.81 9.11
C PRO A 190 6.90 1.10 7.76
N ASN A 191 7.08 1.86 6.67
CA ASN A 191 6.98 1.40 5.30
C ASN A 191 5.62 0.74 5.00
N LEU A 192 4.55 1.34 5.56
CA LEU A 192 3.18 0.83 5.43
C LEU A 192 2.66 1.01 4.00
N HIS A 193 2.15 -0.06 3.41
CA HIS A 193 1.46 -0.09 2.12
C HIS A 193 0.20 -0.93 2.21
N ILE A 194 -0.85 -0.55 1.47
CA ILE A 194 -1.95 -1.46 1.16
C ILE A 194 -1.57 -2.25 -0.09
N LEU A 195 -1.55 -3.57 0.04
CA LEU A 195 -1.19 -4.51 -1.03
C LEU A 195 -2.41 -4.99 -1.81
N GLU A 196 -3.55 -5.11 -1.11
CA GLU A 196 -4.81 -5.57 -1.69
C GLU A 196 -6.00 -5.00 -0.90
N HIS A 197 -7.09 -4.70 -1.60
CA HIS A 197 -8.38 -4.34 -1.02
C HIS A 197 -9.30 -5.55 -1.05
N LEU A 198 -9.96 -5.87 0.08
CA LEU A 198 -10.76 -7.06 0.28
C LEU A 198 -12.22 -6.72 0.56
N GLY A 199 -13.13 -7.63 0.18
CA GLY A 199 -14.56 -7.52 0.46
C GLY A 199 -15.26 -6.43 -0.36
N ASP A 200 -16.45 -6.07 0.11
CA ASP A 200 -17.28 -5.06 -0.52
C ASP A 200 -16.88 -3.64 -0.06
N THR A 201 -17.43 -2.64 -0.73
CA THR A 201 -17.27 -1.24 -0.33
C THR A 201 -18.31 -0.88 0.73
N VAL A 202 -17.86 -0.44 1.89
CA VAL A 202 -18.67 0.10 2.98
C VAL A 202 -18.54 1.61 3.04
N ARG A 203 -19.61 2.31 3.42
CA ARG A 203 -19.62 3.76 3.62
C ARG A 203 -19.60 4.07 5.09
N GLY A 204 -18.58 4.82 5.52
CA GLY A 204 -18.40 5.21 6.91
C GLY A 204 -18.22 6.72 7.08
N ARG A 205 -18.50 7.21 8.30
CA ARG A 205 -18.23 8.59 8.67
C ARG A 205 -16.79 8.70 9.14
N GLU A 206 -15.98 9.52 8.46
CA GLU A 206 -14.61 9.80 8.83
C GLU A 206 -14.40 11.25 9.23
N GLY A 207 -13.41 11.48 10.08
CA GLY A 207 -12.85 12.77 10.42
C GLY A 207 -11.35 12.67 10.46
N CYS A 208 -10.63 13.78 10.47
CA CYS A 208 -9.18 13.82 10.48
C CYS A 208 -8.68 14.92 11.40
N LEU A 209 -7.63 14.65 12.18
CA LEU A 209 -6.98 15.64 13.04
C LEU A 209 -6.45 16.84 12.25
N SER A 210 -6.04 16.61 10.99
CA SER A 210 -5.54 17.64 10.08
C SER A 210 -6.63 18.40 9.34
N ILE A 211 -7.91 18.03 9.47
CA ILE A 211 -9.06 18.70 8.83
C ILE A 211 -10.06 19.06 9.92
N PRO A 212 -9.77 20.10 10.71
CA PRO A 212 -10.57 20.48 11.88
C PRO A 212 -12.02 20.83 11.51
N GLY A 213 -12.96 20.45 12.35
CA GLY A 213 -14.37 20.82 12.25
C GLY A 213 -15.13 20.22 11.08
N LYS A 214 -14.60 19.15 10.44
CA LYS A 214 -15.26 18.50 9.31
C LYS A 214 -15.38 16.99 9.50
N ARG A 215 -16.48 16.42 8.96
CA ARG A 215 -16.72 14.98 8.81
C ARG A 215 -17.16 14.67 7.38
N GLY A 216 -16.78 13.50 6.87
CA GLY A 216 -17.20 13.06 5.53
C GLY A 216 -17.74 11.64 5.52
N ILE A 217 -18.57 11.33 4.52
CA ILE A 217 -18.98 9.95 4.21
C ILE A 217 -18.03 9.44 3.16
N VAL A 218 -17.24 8.42 3.52
CA VAL A 218 -16.13 7.90 2.70
C VAL A 218 -16.37 6.43 2.37
N PRO A 219 -16.32 6.04 1.07
CA PRO A 219 -16.34 4.65 0.67
C PRO A 219 -14.96 4.00 0.93
N ARG A 220 -14.94 2.87 1.63
CA ARG A 220 -13.74 2.07 1.95
C ARG A 220 -14.00 0.59 1.72
N SER A 221 -12.96 -0.19 1.46
CA SER A 221 -13.05 -1.64 1.45
C SER A 221 -13.25 -2.18 2.88
N GLU A 222 -14.04 -3.25 3.03
CA GLU A 222 -14.29 -3.92 4.32
C GLU A 222 -13.02 -4.49 4.95
N GLY A 223 -12.05 -4.87 4.10
CA GLY A 223 -10.76 -5.39 4.53
C GLY A 223 -9.62 -4.96 3.62
N VAL A 224 -8.40 -5.12 4.09
CA VAL A 224 -7.17 -4.86 3.35
C VAL A 224 -6.11 -5.89 3.69
N VAL A 225 -5.22 -6.16 2.73
CA VAL A 225 -3.92 -6.79 3.00
C VAL A 225 -2.90 -5.67 3.08
N ILE A 226 -2.24 -5.54 4.22
CA ILE A 226 -1.18 -4.56 4.43
C ILE A 226 0.21 -5.20 4.30
N GLY A 227 1.19 -4.42 3.89
CA GLY A 227 2.62 -4.74 3.96
C GLY A 227 3.35 -3.65 4.73
N TRP A 228 4.29 -4.02 5.59
CA TRP A 228 5.10 -3.11 6.37
C TRP A 228 6.45 -3.75 6.73
N THR A 229 7.39 -3.00 7.30
CA THR A 229 8.69 -3.53 7.71
C THR A 229 8.74 -3.65 9.25
N ASP A 230 8.98 -4.86 9.79
CA ASP A 230 9.22 -5.00 11.23
C ASP A 230 10.56 -4.33 11.59
N PRO A 231 10.57 -3.26 12.39
CA PRO A 231 11.79 -2.51 12.69
C PRO A 231 12.80 -3.30 13.54
N ARG A 232 12.37 -4.41 14.18
CA ARG A 232 13.25 -5.25 15.00
C ARG A 232 14.01 -6.27 14.16
N THR A 233 13.35 -6.83 13.14
CA THR A 233 13.91 -7.87 12.29
C THR A 233 14.35 -7.33 10.93
N LEU A 234 13.90 -6.14 10.55
CA LEU A 234 14.06 -5.49 9.25
C LEU A 234 13.45 -6.31 8.10
N GLN A 235 12.55 -7.23 8.44
CA GLN A 235 11.89 -8.09 7.45
C GLN A 235 10.51 -7.53 7.07
N PRO A 236 10.10 -7.72 5.80
CA PRO A 236 8.76 -7.40 5.38
C PRO A 236 7.74 -8.32 6.07
N VAL A 237 6.67 -7.74 6.52
CA VAL A 237 5.51 -8.44 7.13
C VAL A 237 4.29 -8.15 6.30
N THR A 238 3.42 -9.14 6.15
CA THR A 238 2.12 -9.00 5.48
C THR A 238 1.03 -9.48 6.43
N GLU A 239 -0.05 -8.72 6.53
CA GLU A 239 -1.17 -9.02 7.43
C GLU A 239 -2.50 -8.67 6.77
N GLU A 240 -3.53 -9.48 6.99
CA GLU A 240 -4.90 -9.23 6.56
C GLU A 240 -5.68 -8.59 7.70
N ILE A 241 -6.32 -7.45 7.42
CA ILE A 241 -7.04 -6.62 8.40
C ILE A 241 -8.47 -6.42 7.92
N HIS A 242 -9.44 -6.48 8.85
CA HIS A 242 -10.86 -6.32 8.54
C HIS A 242 -11.56 -5.29 9.42
N GLY A 243 -12.78 -4.93 9.00
CA GLY A 243 -13.70 -4.09 9.75
C GLY A 243 -13.18 -2.65 9.94
N PHE A 244 -13.50 -2.05 11.09
CA PHE A 244 -13.15 -0.65 11.31
C PHE A 244 -11.64 -0.39 11.33
N THR A 245 -10.84 -1.35 11.82
CA THR A 245 -9.37 -1.26 11.78
C THR A 245 -8.85 -1.16 10.33
N ALA A 246 -9.44 -1.90 9.39
CA ALA A 246 -9.08 -1.79 7.97
C ALA A 246 -9.40 -0.40 7.39
N ILE A 247 -10.46 0.25 7.87
CA ILE A 247 -10.80 1.63 7.48
C ILE A 247 -9.72 2.60 7.99
N ILE A 248 -9.25 2.44 9.23
CA ILE A 248 -8.16 3.25 9.80
C ILE A 248 -6.90 3.07 8.96
N PHE A 249 -6.51 1.83 8.63
CA PHE A 249 -5.35 1.59 7.76
C PHE A 249 -5.45 2.27 6.41
N GLN A 250 -6.63 2.25 5.78
CA GLN A 250 -6.86 2.94 4.51
C GLN A 250 -6.74 4.46 4.65
N HIS A 251 -7.28 5.04 5.73
CA HIS A 251 -7.18 6.47 6.03
C HIS A 251 -5.72 6.90 6.23
N GLU A 252 -4.98 6.18 7.07
CA GLU A 252 -3.58 6.53 7.36
C GLU A 252 -2.67 6.29 6.14
N THR A 253 -2.93 5.27 5.33
CA THR A 253 -2.17 5.03 4.09
C THR A 253 -2.45 6.10 3.05
N ASP A 254 -3.67 6.62 2.96
CA ASP A 254 -3.99 7.78 2.11
C ASP A 254 -3.11 8.97 2.46
N HIS A 255 -2.94 9.29 3.75
CA HIS A 255 -2.01 10.33 4.18
C HIS A 255 -0.59 10.10 3.68
N LEU A 256 -0.11 8.85 3.69
CA LEU A 256 1.23 8.51 3.19
C LEU A 256 1.36 8.67 1.66
N ASP A 257 0.24 8.68 0.95
CA ASP A 257 0.15 8.90 -0.50
C ASP A 257 -0.23 10.36 -0.87
N GLY A 258 -0.29 11.26 0.13
CA GLY A 258 -0.68 12.66 -0.05
C GLY A 258 -2.16 12.87 -0.33
N ILE A 259 -2.99 11.89 -0.01
CA ILE A 259 -4.45 11.89 -0.19
C ILE A 259 -5.11 12.18 1.15
N LEU A 260 -6.14 13.01 1.14
CA LEU A 260 -6.96 13.29 2.31
C LEU A 260 -8.34 12.62 2.16
N TYR A 261 -8.98 12.26 3.28
CA TYR A 261 -10.29 11.62 3.22
C TYR A 261 -11.31 12.44 2.43
N THR A 262 -11.19 13.78 2.42
CA THR A 262 -12.04 14.70 1.66
C THR A 262 -11.94 14.52 0.14
N ASP A 263 -10.85 13.95 -0.37
CA ASP A 263 -10.68 13.67 -1.80
C ASP A 263 -11.48 12.44 -2.22
N ARG A 264 -11.82 11.57 -1.25
CA ARG A 264 -12.59 10.34 -1.48
C ARG A 264 -14.05 10.47 -1.01
N ALA A 265 -14.35 11.45 -0.16
CA ALA A 265 -15.66 11.60 0.46
C ALA A 265 -16.75 11.88 -0.58
N GLU A 266 -17.87 11.16 -0.50
CA GLU A 266 -19.10 11.44 -1.27
C GLU A 266 -19.79 12.71 -0.79
N SER A 267 -19.61 13.07 0.49
CA SER A 267 -20.11 14.30 1.10
C SER A 267 -19.24 14.70 2.28
N VAL A 268 -19.15 16.00 2.53
CA VAL A 268 -18.47 16.59 3.69
C VAL A 268 -19.41 17.56 4.38
N SER A 269 -19.48 17.52 5.70
CA SER A 269 -20.29 18.40 6.55
C SER A 269 -19.48 18.96 7.70
N ASP A 270 -20.00 20.00 8.35
CA ASP A 270 -19.45 20.50 9.59
C ASP A 270 -19.62 19.48 10.72
N ASP A 271 -18.65 19.48 11.64
CA ASP A 271 -18.68 18.73 12.89
C ASP A 271 -18.92 19.72 14.05
N PRO A 272 -20.16 19.87 14.51
CA PRO A 272 -20.53 20.92 15.48
C PRO A 272 -19.87 20.72 16.86
N ASP A 273 -19.46 19.50 17.18
CA ASP A 273 -18.90 19.15 18.48
C ASP A 273 -17.38 19.37 18.55
N TRP A 274 -16.74 19.55 17.37
CA TRP A 274 -15.27 19.64 17.24
C TRP A 274 -14.64 20.69 18.16
N ASP A 275 -15.16 21.91 18.14
CA ASP A 275 -14.59 23.02 18.92
C ASP A 275 -14.83 22.83 20.42
N ALA A 276 -16.01 22.31 20.81
CA ALA A 276 -16.35 22.05 22.19
C ALA A 276 -15.46 20.97 22.82
N GLU A 277 -15.18 19.90 22.11
CA GLU A 277 -14.30 18.81 22.55
C GLU A 277 -12.85 19.28 22.75
N ARG A 278 -12.39 20.24 21.97
CA ARG A 278 -10.99 20.71 21.95
C ARG A 278 -10.72 21.98 22.75
N ALA A 279 -11.76 22.74 23.09
CA ALA A 279 -11.61 24.01 23.80
C ALA A 279 -10.76 23.93 25.08
N PRO A 280 -10.86 22.90 25.94
CA PRO A 280 -10.05 22.78 27.14
C PRO A 280 -8.54 22.69 26.87
N PHE A 281 -8.15 22.07 25.75
CA PHE A 281 -6.75 21.88 25.37
C PHE A 281 -6.22 23.07 24.56
N ALA A 282 -7.06 23.68 23.72
CA ALA A 282 -6.72 24.90 22.99
C ALA A 282 -6.37 26.06 23.91
N ALA A 283 -7.10 26.21 25.02
CA ALA A 283 -6.81 27.18 26.07
C ALA A 283 -5.42 27.00 26.73
N GLN A 284 -4.82 25.81 26.60
CA GLN A 284 -3.47 25.47 27.08
C GLN A 284 -2.39 25.55 25.98
N GLY A 285 -2.71 26.03 24.78
CA GLY A 285 -1.79 26.12 23.65
C GLY A 285 -1.49 24.81 22.96
N ALA A 286 -2.29 23.76 23.20
CA ALA A 286 -2.04 22.41 22.70
C ALA A 286 -1.97 22.26 21.18
N TYR A 287 -2.57 23.20 20.45
CA TYR A 287 -2.65 23.18 18.97
C TYR A 287 -1.83 24.30 18.33
N GLU A 288 -0.99 25.01 19.11
CA GLU A 288 -0.16 26.09 18.58
C GLU A 288 1.02 25.52 17.78
N LYS A 289 1.23 26.05 16.58
CA LYS A 289 2.38 25.72 15.75
C LYS A 289 3.66 26.26 16.40
N PRO A 290 4.64 25.39 16.69
CA PRO A 290 5.90 25.82 17.31
C PRO A 290 6.66 26.83 16.45
N ASP A 291 7.35 27.79 17.09
CA ASP A 291 8.05 28.86 16.38
C ASP A 291 9.12 28.34 15.41
N TRP A 292 9.85 27.27 15.78
CA TRP A 292 10.85 26.65 14.90
C TRP A 292 10.27 26.04 13.61
N ARG A 293 8.94 25.75 13.56
CA ARG A 293 8.22 25.31 12.35
C ARG A 293 7.70 26.47 11.51
N ARG A 294 7.56 27.68 12.09
CA ARG A 294 7.05 28.89 11.39
C ARG A 294 8.11 29.54 10.50
N THR A 295 9.40 29.20 10.72
CA THR A 295 10.54 29.82 10.03
C THR A 295 11.01 29.06 8.77
N ARG A 296 10.23 28.13 8.27
CA ARG A 296 10.51 27.35 7.06
C ARG A 296 10.10 28.06 5.78
#